data_f164cc1c485a6718e47a8dd2dd8a4a12
#
_entry.id   f164cc1c485a6718e47a8dd2dd8a4a12
#
_cell.length_a   1.000
_cell.length_b   1.000
_cell.length_c   1.000
_cell.angle_alpha   90.00
_cell.angle_beta   90.00
_cell.angle_gamma   90.00
#
_symmetry.space_group_name_H-M   'P 1'
#
loop_
_entity.id
_entity.type
_entity.pdbx_description
1 polymer ?
#
loop_
_entity_poly.entity_id
_entity_poly.type
_entity_poly.pdbx_seq_one_letter_code
_entity_poly.pdbx_strand_id
1 'polypeptide(L)'
;MTKHGWLMLAVVLGVAGAAGVAQARKHNLPKMTCEEFLALGDSLQPRAVAWLDGYSKGGKLKEEDVGEVDVDREVEVLVVSCKETPKKTLWDKIKEKMPVGSKKVTPVKMTCEEFAALSETERPELYYFAKGYNRGSKAKEDVSGEVDLEKDTAVVYQECKQAPKESFWAKVKKHF
;
A
#
# COMPACT_ATOMS: atom_id res chain seq x y z
N MET A 1 47.79 -5.30 -62.41
CA MET A 1 47.87 -4.45 -61.20
C MET A 1 46.46 -4.34 -60.64
N THR A 2 46.12 -5.26 -59.75
CA THR A 2 44.78 -5.40 -59.14
C THR A 2 44.81 -4.87 -57.73
N LYS A 3 44.09 -3.79 -57.43
CA LYS A 3 43.91 -3.24 -56.08
C LYS A 3 42.63 -3.85 -55.45
N HIS A 4 42.80 -4.67 -54.44
CA HIS A 4 41.72 -5.22 -53.64
C HIS A 4 41.37 -4.21 -52.54
N GLY A 5 40.14 -3.64 -52.61
CA GLY A 5 39.56 -2.83 -51.53
C GLY A 5 38.86 -3.72 -50.56
N TRP A 6 39.32 -3.72 -49.33
CA TRP A 6 38.72 -4.46 -48.20
C TRP A 6 37.66 -3.59 -47.53
N LEU A 7 36.37 -3.95 -47.71
CA LEU A 7 35.22 -3.34 -47.04
C LEU A 7 35.14 -3.92 -45.62
N MET A 8 35.46 -3.12 -44.63
CA MET A 8 35.18 -3.44 -43.22
C MET A 8 33.72 -3.16 -42.92
N LEU A 9 32.98 -4.24 -42.72
CA LEU A 9 31.58 -4.17 -42.24
C LEU A 9 31.59 -3.99 -40.71
N ALA A 10 31.33 -2.80 -40.22
CA ALA A 10 31.13 -2.55 -38.81
C ALA A 10 29.71 -2.99 -38.39
N VAL A 11 29.63 -4.13 -37.70
CA VAL A 11 28.37 -4.58 -37.07
C VAL A 11 28.19 -3.82 -35.77
N VAL A 12 27.28 -2.83 -35.78
CA VAL A 12 26.82 -2.15 -34.55
C VAL A 12 25.79 -3.03 -33.88
N LEU A 13 26.20 -3.77 -32.84
CA LEU A 13 25.30 -4.46 -31.94
C LEU A 13 24.60 -3.42 -31.06
N GLY A 14 23.41 -3.02 -31.49
CA GLY A 14 22.49 -2.24 -30.67
C GLY A 14 21.99 -3.07 -29.49
N VAL A 15 22.51 -2.79 -28.29
CA VAL A 15 21.92 -3.28 -27.03
C VAL A 15 20.62 -2.50 -26.80
N ALA A 16 19.49 -3.04 -27.25
CA ALA A 16 18.19 -2.57 -26.86
C ALA A 16 17.99 -2.91 -25.38
N GLY A 17 18.35 -1.99 -24.49
CA GLY A 17 18.00 -2.02 -23.09
C GLY A 17 16.48 -1.93 -22.98
N ALA A 18 15.80 -3.07 -22.77
CA ALA A 18 14.41 -3.09 -22.36
C ALA A 18 14.35 -2.47 -20.95
N ALA A 19 14.12 -1.15 -20.89
CA ALA A 19 13.64 -0.51 -19.67
C ALA A 19 12.25 -1.09 -19.41
N GLY A 20 12.19 -2.15 -18.62
CA GLY A 20 10.94 -2.71 -18.13
C GLY A 20 10.22 -1.62 -17.35
N VAL A 21 9.18 -1.02 -17.90
CA VAL A 21 8.23 -0.22 -17.15
C VAL A 21 7.67 -1.15 -16.06
N ALA A 22 8.07 -0.89 -14.81
CA ALA A 22 7.50 -1.55 -13.66
C ALA A 22 6.00 -1.25 -13.67
N GLN A 23 5.23 -2.21 -14.15
CA GLN A 23 3.78 -2.08 -14.19
C GLN A 23 3.28 -2.25 -12.77
N ALA A 24 2.70 -1.19 -12.20
CA ALA A 24 2.13 -1.20 -10.86
C ALA A 24 1.20 -2.42 -10.71
N ARG A 25 1.57 -3.35 -9.82
CA ARG A 25 0.78 -4.56 -9.59
C ARG A 25 -0.41 -4.23 -8.71
N LYS A 26 -1.59 -4.48 -9.24
CA LYS A 26 -2.81 -4.41 -8.45
C LYS A 26 -3.03 -5.73 -7.71
N HIS A 27 -3.31 -5.65 -6.44
CA HIS A 27 -3.56 -6.78 -5.56
C HIS A 27 -5.03 -6.80 -5.10
N ASN A 28 -5.68 -7.95 -5.17
CA ASN A 28 -7.01 -8.12 -4.57
C ASN A 28 -6.84 -8.51 -3.10
N LEU A 29 -6.67 -7.51 -2.23
CA LEU A 29 -6.31 -7.73 -0.82
C LEU A 29 -7.30 -8.61 -0.04
N PRO A 30 -8.65 -8.49 -0.18
CA PRO A 30 -9.58 -9.38 0.50
C PRO A 30 -9.45 -10.86 0.13
N LYS A 31 -8.88 -11.16 -1.06
CA LYS A 31 -8.66 -12.53 -1.56
C LYS A 31 -7.20 -12.93 -1.58
N MET A 32 -6.29 -12.05 -1.17
CA MET A 32 -4.85 -12.30 -1.16
C MET A 32 -4.52 -13.54 -0.33
N THR A 33 -3.79 -14.46 -0.90
CA THR A 33 -3.27 -15.64 -0.19
C THR A 33 -2.06 -15.27 0.66
N CYS A 34 -1.74 -16.12 1.64
CA CYS A 34 -0.50 -16.00 2.42
C CYS A 34 0.75 -16.07 1.53
N GLU A 35 0.74 -16.90 0.48
CA GLU A 35 1.84 -16.97 -0.49
C GLU A 35 2.06 -15.64 -1.21
N GLU A 36 0.98 -15.02 -1.69
CA GLU A 36 1.04 -13.69 -2.33
C GLU A 36 1.49 -12.59 -1.35
N PHE A 37 1.05 -12.66 -0.09
CA PHE A 37 1.50 -11.74 0.96
C PHE A 37 3.00 -11.86 1.24
N LEU A 38 3.52 -13.09 1.34
CA LEU A 38 4.95 -13.36 1.53
C LEU A 38 5.80 -12.92 0.32
N ALA A 39 5.23 -12.86 -0.87
CA ALA A 39 5.89 -12.36 -2.07
C ALA A 39 5.93 -10.83 -2.17
N LEU A 40 5.19 -10.11 -1.30
CA LEU A 40 5.31 -8.66 -1.16
C LEU A 40 6.66 -8.32 -0.52
N GLY A 41 7.25 -7.20 -0.94
CA GLY A 41 8.40 -6.64 -0.24
C GLY A 41 8.04 -6.14 1.16
N ASP A 42 9.01 -6.10 2.07
CA ASP A 42 8.82 -5.76 3.48
C ASP A 42 8.07 -4.43 3.70
N SER A 43 8.31 -3.44 2.83
CA SER A 43 7.62 -2.14 2.91
C SER A 43 6.15 -2.19 2.47
N LEU A 44 5.72 -3.23 1.73
CA LEU A 44 4.35 -3.36 1.23
C LEU A 44 3.47 -4.21 2.15
N GLN A 45 4.06 -5.11 2.93
CA GLN A 45 3.34 -5.97 3.86
C GLN A 45 2.54 -5.16 4.91
N PRO A 46 3.12 -4.18 5.63
CA PRO A 46 2.39 -3.34 6.56
C PRO A 46 1.25 -2.56 5.89
N ARG A 47 1.46 -2.09 4.65
CA ARG A 47 0.44 -1.36 3.87
C ARG A 47 -0.77 -2.25 3.55
N ALA A 48 -0.53 -3.53 3.18
CA ALA A 48 -1.60 -4.49 2.92
C ALA A 48 -2.43 -4.77 4.18
N VAL A 49 -1.76 -4.94 5.33
CA VAL A 49 -2.41 -5.16 6.64
C VAL A 49 -3.23 -3.93 7.05
N ALA A 50 -2.65 -2.74 6.95
CA ALA A 50 -3.33 -1.48 7.26
C ALA A 50 -4.58 -1.27 6.38
N TRP A 51 -4.49 -1.57 5.09
CA TRP A 51 -5.63 -1.49 4.19
C TRP A 51 -6.75 -2.46 4.61
N LEU A 52 -6.43 -3.70 4.95
CA LEU A 52 -7.41 -4.70 5.40
C LEU A 52 -8.06 -4.33 6.74
N ASP A 53 -7.30 -3.73 7.67
CA ASP A 53 -7.86 -3.19 8.92
C ASP A 53 -8.88 -2.08 8.61
N GLY A 54 -8.49 -1.12 7.79
CA GLY A 54 -9.40 -0.05 7.34
C GLY A 54 -10.64 -0.61 6.66
N TYR A 55 -10.49 -1.56 5.74
CA TYR A 55 -11.59 -2.20 5.03
C TYR A 55 -12.59 -2.88 5.99
N SER A 56 -12.09 -3.58 7.00
CA SER A 56 -12.93 -4.19 8.05
C SER A 56 -13.72 -3.15 8.84
N LYS A 57 -13.08 -2.05 9.21
CA LYS A 57 -13.71 -0.98 9.99
C LYS A 57 -14.72 -0.20 9.14
N GLY A 58 -14.38 0.12 7.90
CA GLY A 58 -15.27 0.84 6.98
C GLY A 58 -16.59 0.12 6.70
N GLY A 59 -16.58 -1.22 6.68
CA GLY A 59 -17.81 -2.02 6.54
C GLY A 59 -18.68 -2.09 7.80
N LYS A 60 -18.20 -1.61 8.94
CA LYS A 60 -18.86 -1.79 10.25
C LYS A 60 -19.11 -0.48 11.01
N LEU A 61 -18.22 0.48 10.87
CA LEU A 61 -18.21 1.71 11.65
C LEU A 61 -18.54 2.91 10.77
N LYS A 62 -19.19 3.91 11.36
CA LYS A 62 -19.26 5.25 10.77
C LYS A 62 -17.93 5.98 10.96
N GLU A 63 -17.69 7.02 10.17
CA GLU A 63 -16.45 7.79 10.21
C GLU A 63 -16.17 8.38 11.61
N GLU A 64 -17.18 8.93 12.26
CA GLU A 64 -17.09 9.50 13.60
C GLU A 64 -16.75 8.47 14.69
N ASP A 65 -17.03 7.18 14.44
CA ASP A 65 -16.78 6.07 15.37
C ASP A 65 -15.38 5.43 15.15
N VAL A 66 -14.61 5.89 14.14
CA VAL A 66 -13.23 5.44 13.93
C VAL A 66 -12.35 6.03 15.03
N GLY A 67 -11.99 5.20 15.99
CA GLY A 67 -11.13 5.56 17.10
C GLY A 67 -9.64 5.54 16.73
N GLU A 68 -8.83 5.04 17.66
CA GLU A 68 -7.40 4.86 17.44
C GLU A 68 -7.10 3.76 16.43
N VAL A 69 -6.05 3.98 15.65
CA VAL A 69 -5.52 3.07 14.64
C VAL A 69 -4.04 2.87 14.90
N ASP A 70 -3.61 1.62 14.89
CA ASP A 70 -2.19 1.29 15.00
C ASP A 70 -1.47 1.65 13.70
N VAL A 71 -0.29 2.24 13.83
CA VAL A 71 0.70 2.44 12.77
C VAL A 71 2.04 1.86 13.20
N ASP A 72 2.97 1.70 12.27
CA ASP A 72 4.25 1.03 12.50
C ASP A 72 4.05 -0.41 13.02
N ARG A 73 3.26 -1.19 12.25
CA ARG A 73 2.88 -2.56 12.63
C ARG A 73 4.02 -3.55 12.42
N GLU A 74 4.26 -4.34 13.43
CA GLU A 74 5.16 -5.50 13.35
C GLU A 74 4.40 -6.68 12.70
N VAL A 75 4.65 -6.92 11.40
CA VAL A 75 3.95 -7.94 10.63
C VAL A 75 4.58 -9.33 10.68
N GLU A 76 5.70 -9.51 11.38
CA GLU A 76 6.44 -10.77 11.49
C GLU A 76 5.55 -11.92 11.98
N VAL A 77 4.64 -11.66 12.88
CA VAL A 77 3.68 -12.66 13.37
C VAL A 77 2.81 -13.22 12.25
N LEU A 78 2.43 -12.38 11.28
CA LEU A 78 1.69 -12.82 10.09
C LEU A 78 2.60 -13.54 9.11
N VAL A 79 3.84 -13.06 8.92
CA VAL A 79 4.84 -13.71 8.06
C VAL A 79 5.08 -15.16 8.52
N VAL A 80 5.31 -15.37 9.83
CA VAL A 80 5.49 -16.71 10.40
C VAL A 80 4.24 -17.57 10.18
N SER A 81 3.06 -17.06 10.54
CA SER A 81 1.80 -17.80 10.39
C SER A 81 1.45 -18.09 8.92
N CYS A 82 1.82 -17.21 8.00
CA CYS A 82 1.60 -17.40 6.57
C CYS A 82 2.54 -18.46 5.97
N LYS A 83 3.79 -18.55 6.44
CA LYS A 83 4.72 -19.63 6.03
C LYS A 83 4.18 -21.03 6.35
N GLU A 84 3.46 -21.17 7.46
CA GLU A 84 2.85 -22.46 7.83
C GLU A 84 1.62 -22.82 6.98
N THR A 85 0.93 -21.82 6.44
CA THR A 85 -0.34 -22.03 5.73
C THR A 85 -0.46 -21.17 4.45
N PRO A 86 0.42 -21.37 3.44
CA PRO A 86 0.55 -20.48 2.28
C PRO A 86 -0.74 -20.34 1.45
N LYS A 87 -1.61 -21.35 1.46
CA LYS A 87 -2.88 -21.36 0.70
C LYS A 87 -4.04 -20.69 1.42
N LYS A 88 -3.93 -20.39 2.72
CA LYS A 88 -4.96 -19.61 3.42
C LYS A 88 -4.92 -18.15 3.00
N THR A 89 -6.03 -17.44 3.17
CA THR A 89 -6.05 -16.01 2.89
C THR A 89 -5.38 -15.22 4.01
N LEU A 90 -4.69 -14.14 3.64
CA LEU A 90 -4.17 -13.16 4.60
C LEU A 90 -5.31 -12.63 5.50
N TRP A 91 -6.51 -12.43 4.92
CA TRP A 91 -7.68 -11.98 5.66
C TRP A 91 -8.07 -12.91 6.81
N ASP A 92 -7.99 -14.25 6.60
CA ASP A 92 -8.28 -15.21 7.67
C ASP A 92 -7.25 -15.11 8.79
N LYS A 93 -5.97 -14.92 8.46
CA LYS A 93 -4.91 -14.73 9.46
C LYS A 93 -5.09 -13.45 10.27
N ILE A 94 -5.45 -12.35 9.62
CA ILE A 94 -5.72 -11.08 10.28
C ILE A 94 -6.93 -11.19 11.24
N LYS A 95 -7.97 -11.94 10.87
CA LYS A 95 -9.11 -12.19 11.76
C LYS A 95 -8.74 -13.03 12.98
N GLU A 96 -7.80 -13.96 12.85
CA GLU A 96 -7.26 -14.74 13.96
C GLU A 96 -6.43 -13.85 14.90
N LYS A 97 -5.55 -13.02 14.34
CA LYS A 97 -4.68 -12.11 15.11
C LYS A 97 -4.27 -10.90 14.26
N MET A 98 -4.83 -9.73 14.58
CA MET A 98 -4.40 -8.46 13.99
C MET A 98 -3.04 -8.04 14.60
N PRO A 99 -2.03 -7.74 13.79
CA PRO A 99 -0.79 -7.15 14.28
C PRO A 99 -1.03 -5.80 14.96
N VAL A 100 -0.37 -5.59 16.08
CA VAL A 100 -0.43 -4.34 16.83
C VAL A 100 0.74 -3.45 16.38
N GLY A 101 0.50 -2.16 16.24
CA GLY A 101 1.54 -1.17 15.94
C GLY A 101 2.17 -0.61 17.22
N SER A 102 3.38 -0.09 17.08
CA SER A 102 4.09 0.56 18.18
C SER A 102 3.49 1.92 18.57
N LYS A 103 2.71 2.51 17.67
CA LYS A 103 2.10 3.84 17.83
C LYS A 103 0.64 3.84 17.44
N LYS A 104 -0.17 4.61 18.19
CA LYS A 104 -1.60 4.80 17.91
C LYS A 104 -1.89 6.22 17.50
N VAL A 105 -2.75 6.39 16.51
CA VAL A 105 -3.19 7.69 16.00
C VAL A 105 -4.70 7.70 15.77
N THR A 106 -5.33 8.86 15.81
CA THR A 106 -6.77 9.03 15.54
C THR A 106 -6.94 9.73 14.18
N PRO A 107 -7.04 8.98 13.07
CA PRO A 107 -6.91 9.51 11.71
C PRO A 107 -7.99 10.53 11.34
N VAL A 108 -9.21 10.35 11.83
CA VAL A 108 -10.36 11.23 11.50
C VAL A 108 -10.20 12.61 12.14
N LYS A 109 -9.52 12.69 13.29
CA LYS A 109 -9.26 13.95 14.01
C LYS A 109 -7.91 14.58 13.70
N MET A 110 -7.07 13.86 12.96
CA MET A 110 -5.70 14.25 12.67
C MET A 110 -5.64 15.46 11.73
N THR A 111 -4.78 16.42 12.07
CA THR A 111 -4.40 17.52 11.20
C THR A 111 -3.35 17.08 10.18
N CYS A 112 -3.20 17.87 9.13
CA CYS A 112 -2.14 17.66 8.14
C CYS A 112 -0.73 17.82 8.74
N GLU A 113 -0.56 18.70 9.74
CA GLU A 113 0.71 18.85 10.47
C GLU A 113 1.09 17.58 11.22
N GLU A 114 0.13 16.98 11.94
CA GLU A 114 0.34 15.71 12.65
C GLU A 114 0.63 14.57 11.69
N PHE A 115 -0.05 14.49 10.55
CA PHE A 115 0.25 13.50 9.50
C PHE A 115 1.65 13.69 8.92
N ALA A 116 2.06 14.93 8.65
CA ALA A 116 3.38 15.23 8.11
C ALA A 116 4.51 14.90 9.10
N ALA A 117 4.24 14.96 10.41
CA ALA A 117 5.18 14.59 11.47
C ALA A 117 5.36 13.09 11.66
N LEU A 118 4.52 12.24 11.07
CA LEU A 118 4.70 10.79 11.06
C LEU A 118 5.96 10.40 10.28
N SER A 119 6.56 9.26 10.62
CA SER A 119 7.71 8.70 9.92
C SER A 119 7.38 8.28 8.47
N GLU A 120 8.41 7.94 7.70
CA GLU A 120 8.27 7.45 6.32
C GLU A 120 7.57 6.08 6.24
N THR A 121 7.61 5.30 7.31
CA THR A 121 6.91 4.01 7.43
C THR A 121 5.45 4.19 7.88
N GLU A 122 5.19 5.05 8.83
CA GLU A 122 3.86 5.30 9.40
C GLU A 122 2.89 5.98 8.41
N ARG A 123 3.38 6.96 7.63
CA ARG A 123 2.53 7.70 6.66
C ARG A 123 1.86 6.78 5.64
N PRO A 124 2.55 5.86 4.96
CA PRO A 124 1.91 4.92 4.05
C PRO A 124 0.88 4.03 4.73
N GLU A 125 1.16 3.50 5.91
CA GLU A 125 0.20 2.67 6.63
C GLU A 125 -1.10 3.42 6.90
N LEU A 126 -1.02 4.64 7.40
CA LEU A 126 -2.20 5.46 7.69
C LEU A 126 -2.98 5.81 6.42
N TYR A 127 -2.28 6.12 5.33
CA TYR A 127 -2.91 6.35 4.02
C TYR A 127 -3.66 5.11 3.53
N TYR A 128 -3.04 3.92 3.60
CA TYR A 128 -3.67 2.68 3.16
C TYR A 128 -4.81 2.25 4.09
N PHE A 129 -4.72 2.52 5.39
CA PHE A 129 -5.86 2.37 6.29
C PHE A 129 -7.06 3.22 5.84
N ALA A 130 -6.87 4.51 5.60
CA ALA A 130 -7.93 5.40 5.15
C ALA A 130 -8.54 4.97 3.81
N LYS A 131 -7.68 4.51 2.88
CA LYS A 131 -8.11 3.96 1.59
C LYS A 131 -8.95 2.69 1.75
N GLY A 132 -8.51 1.78 2.62
CA GLY A 132 -9.26 0.57 2.96
C GLY A 132 -10.60 0.89 3.59
N TYR A 133 -10.63 1.82 4.55
CA TYR A 133 -11.86 2.27 5.20
C TYR A 133 -12.88 2.83 4.19
N ASN A 134 -12.46 3.74 3.32
CA ASN A 134 -13.33 4.27 2.27
C ASN A 134 -13.87 3.16 1.34
N ARG A 135 -13.06 2.15 1.08
CA ARG A 135 -13.48 1.00 0.27
C ARG A 135 -14.47 0.11 1.00
N GLY A 136 -14.21 -0.19 2.27
CA GLY A 136 -15.10 -0.99 3.13
C GLY A 136 -16.47 -0.35 3.33
N SER A 137 -16.53 0.99 3.48
CA SER A 137 -17.77 1.73 3.62
C SER A 137 -18.67 1.66 2.37
N LYS A 138 -18.05 1.44 1.18
CA LYS A 138 -18.73 1.29 -0.12
C LYS A 138 -18.88 -0.17 -0.57
N ALA A 139 -18.51 -1.15 0.26
CA ALA A 139 -18.46 -2.57 -0.13
C ALA A 139 -19.80 -3.18 -0.59
N LYS A 140 -20.93 -2.51 -0.32
CA LYS A 140 -22.25 -2.91 -0.83
C LYS A 140 -22.44 -2.63 -2.33
N GLU A 141 -21.51 -1.89 -2.97
CA GLU A 141 -21.62 -1.43 -4.36
C GLU A 141 -20.80 -2.29 -5.34
N ASP A 142 -20.49 -3.55 -5.02
CA ASP A 142 -19.73 -4.51 -5.86
C ASP A 142 -18.41 -3.93 -6.43
N VAL A 143 -17.62 -3.37 -5.55
CA VAL A 143 -16.37 -2.70 -5.93
C VAL A 143 -15.19 -3.66 -5.80
N SER A 144 -14.42 -3.88 -6.88
CA SER A 144 -13.24 -4.76 -6.85
C SER A 144 -12.29 -4.38 -5.71
N GLY A 145 -11.77 -5.39 -4.98
CA GLY A 145 -10.79 -5.19 -3.90
C GLY A 145 -9.37 -4.93 -4.41
N GLU A 146 -9.22 -4.53 -5.69
CA GLU A 146 -7.93 -4.28 -6.30
C GLU A 146 -7.28 -3.01 -5.79
N VAL A 147 -6.06 -3.14 -5.29
CA VAL A 147 -5.26 -2.06 -4.69
C VAL A 147 -3.85 -2.09 -5.25
N ASP A 148 -3.39 -0.94 -5.67
CA ASP A 148 -1.98 -0.68 -5.94
C ASP A 148 -1.30 -0.28 -4.62
N LEU A 149 -0.47 -1.17 -4.07
CA LEU A 149 0.27 -0.95 -2.82
C LEU A 149 1.56 -0.14 -3.03
N GLU A 150 1.99 0.03 -4.28
CA GLU A 150 3.17 0.81 -4.64
C GLU A 150 2.82 2.28 -4.88
N LYS A 151 1.52 2.61 -4.95
CA LYS A 151 1.09 3.98 -5.19
C LYS A 151 1.66 4.92 -4.13
N ASP A 152 2.34 5.94 -4.60
CA ASP A 152 3.00 6.92 -3.75
C ASP A 152 1.97 7.73 -2.94
N THR A 153 2.27 7.87 -1.66
CA THR A 153 1.54 8.72 -0.72
C THR A 153 2.03 10.18 -0.75
N ALA A 154 3.04 10.47 -1.57
CA ALA A 154 3.69 11.77 -1.64
C ALA A 154 2.72 12.90 -1.97
N VAL A 155 1.71 12.67 -2.80
CA VAL A 155 0.74 13.71 -3.18
C VAL A 155 0.02 14.24 -1.94
N VAL A 156 -0.54 13.34 -1.11
CA VAL A 156 -1.24 13.73 0.13
C VAL A 156 -0.28 14.39 1.11
N TYR A 157 0.95 13.88 1.21
CA TYR A 157 1.98 14.48 2.06
C TYR A 157 2.33 15.92 1.64
N GLN A 158 2.50 16.18 0.33
CA GLN A 158 2.78 17.53 -0.18
C GLN A 158 1.59 18.47 0.03
N GLU A 159 0.37 18.02 -0.21
CA GLU A 159 -0.83 18.80 0.07
C GLU A 159 -0.96 19.13 1.57
N CYS A 160 -0.64 18.20 2.43
CA CYS A 160 -0.64 18.41 3.88
C CYS A 160 0.43 19.41 4.31
N LYS A 161 1.62 19.40 3.72
CA LYS A 161 2.65 20.42 3.98
C LYS A 161 2.21 21.83 3.59
N GLN A 162 1.40 21.98 2.54
CA GLN A 162 0.87 23.27 2.10
C GLN A 162 -0.28 23.79 2.97
N ALA A 163 -0.98 22.89 3.66
CA ALA A 163 -2.17 23.22 4.45
C ALA A 163 -2.16 22.53 5.82
N PRO A 164 -1.19 22.84 6.72
CA PRO A 164 -0.92 22.08 7.94
C PRO A 164 -2.10 22.02 8.93
N LYS A 165 -2.95 23.03 8.94
CA LYS A 165 -4.13 23.11 9.83
C LYS A 165 -5.37 22.39 9.29
N GLU A 166 -5.34 21.95 8.02
CA GLU A 166 -6.47 21.22 7.45
C GLU A 166 -6.50 19.76 7.94
N SER A 167 -7.66 19.12 7.79
CA SER A 167 -7.83 17.71 8.15
C SER A 167 -7.11 16.79 7.15
N PHE A 168 -6.24 15.91 7.66
CA PHE A 168 -5.66 14.80 6.90
C PHE A 168 -6.76 13.95 6.26
N TRP A 169 -7.79 13.59 7.03
CA TRP A 169 -8.89 12.74 6.55
C TRP A 169 -9.65 13.34 5.38
N ALA A 170 -9.89 14.65 5.42
CA ALA A 170 -10.52 15.37 4.31
C ALA A 170 -9.62 15.42 3.06
N LYS A 171 -8.30 15.55 3.25
CA LYS A 171 -7.33 15.50 2.11
C LYS A 171 -7.32 14.13 1.47
N VAL A 172 -7.13 13.08 2.24
CA VAL A 172 -6.99 11.72 1.70
C VAL A 172 -8.25 11.26 0.97
N LYS A 173 -9.44 11.65 1.43
CA LYS A 173 -10.71 11.31 0.75
C LYS A 173 -10.86 11.87 -0.67
N LYS A 174 -10.16 12.94 -1.02
CA LYS A 174 -10.18 13.50 -2.38
C LYS A 174 -9.45 12.62 -3.41
N HIS A 175 -8.65 11.67 -2.94
CA HIS A 175 -7.82 10.78 -3.79
C HIS A 175 -8.40 9.36 -3.95
N PHE A 176 -9.67 9.12 -3.53
CA PHE A 176 -10.32 7.81 -3.58
C PHE A 176 -11.52 7.76 -4.52
#